data_8fc454757bc859091b2b103795cf9274
#
_entry.id   8fc454757bc859091b2b103795cf9274
#
_cell.length_a   1.000
_cell.length_b   1.000
_cell.length_c   1.000
_cell.angle_alpha   90.00
_cell.angle_beta   90.00
_cell.angle_gamma   90.00
#
_symmetry.space_group_name_H-M   'P 1'
#
loop_
_entity.id
_entity.type
_entity.pdbx_description
1 polymer ?
#
loop_
_entity_poly.entity_id
_entity_poly.type
_entity_poly.pdbx_seq_one_letter_code
_entity_poly.pdbx_strand_id
1 'polypeptide(L)'
;IITSVRPTPERAEYLAFTSPYVEVPVILALRSDQDPGMDLQQMAGKTVAVSQGYSVEAFVRKNFPHVQWLATGNDYEGLQALLQGKVDGAILDIGSASDLIKTHNLQGIHLGDGIGWKYELSIGYRKDWPELGAILEAGLRSLSIRDRKTLINPWLSPAESGRIAGSFRLEMIALLALLLAAGMLLLARWRRR
;
A
#
# COMPACT_ATOMS: atom_id res chain seq x y z
N ILE A 1 18.18 12.11 15.83
CA ILE A 1 17.90 11.76 14.42
C ILE A 1 16.52 11.12 14.35
N ILE A 2 15.72 11.51 13.37
CA ILE A 2 14.44 10.88 13.01
C ILE A 2 14.61 10.37 11.58
N THR A 3 14.54 9.06 11.38
CA THR A 3 14.91 8.44 10.09
C THR A 3 13.86 8.60 8.99
N SER A 4 12.59 8.79 9.36
CA SER A 4 11.49 8.92 8.41
C SER A 4 10.55 10.01 8.88
N VAL A 5 10.73 11.21 8.34
CA VAL A 5 9.94 12.37 8.73
C VAL A 5 9.63 13.22 7.52
N ARG A 6 8.39 13.69 7.43
CA ARG A 6 8.02 14.72 6.46
C ARG A 6 8.41 16.11 7.03
N PRO A 7 9.15 16.94 6.29
CA PRO A 7 9.37 18.32 6.65
C PRO A 7 8.05 19.10 6.75
N THR A 8 7.86 19.81 7.84
CA THR A 8 6.76 20.79 8.02
C THR A 8 7.32 22.08 8.62
N PRO A 9 6.64 23.23 8.45
CA PRO A 9 7.08 24.49 9.04
C PRO A 9 7.29 24.39 10.56
N GLU A 10 6.40 23.74 11.29
CA GLU A 10 6.48 23.59 12.74
C GLU A 10 7.71 22.75 13.14
N ARG A 11 8.00 21.69 12.40
CA ARG A 11 9.19 20.86 12.65
C ARG A 11 10.48 21.56 12.28
N ALA A 12 10.46 22.45 11.26
CA ALA A 12 11.60 23.23 10.84
C ALA A 12 12.05 24.29 11.88
N GLU A 13 11.24 24.54 12.91
CA GLU A 13 11.65 25.39 14.02
C GLU A 13 12.80 24.78 14.83
N TYR A 14 12.81 23.45 15.01
CA TYR A 14 13.77 22.71 15.86
C TYR A 14 14.55 21.61 15.12
N LEU A 15 14.13 21.20 13.92
CA LEU A 15 14.82 20.22 13.08
C LEU A 15 15.34 20.85 11.79
N ALA A 16 16.44 20.34 11.31
CA ALA A 16 16.86 20.41 9.92
C ALA A 16 16.60 19.06 9.23
N PHE A 17 16.53 19.06 7.91
CA PHE A 17 16.14 17.88 7.13
C PHE A 17 17.12 17.66 5.99
N THR A 18 17.35 16.39 5.65
CA THR A 18 18.01 16.04 4.39
C THR A 18 17.06 16.26 3.22
N SER A 19 17.60 16.21 2.00
CA SER A 19 16.78 15.99 0.81
C SER A 19 15.94 14.72 0.99
N PRO A 20 14.71 14.66 0.45
CA PRO A 20 13.88 13.46 0.49
C PRO A 20 14.60 12.27 -0.12
N TYR A 21 14.61 11.14 0.57
CA TYR A 21 15.28 9.94 0.12
C TYR A 21 14.31 8.85 -0.38
N VAL A 22 13.02 8.97 -0.02
CA VAL A 22 11.94 8.08 -0.48
C VAL A 22 10.64 8.86 -0.64
N GLU A 23 9.89 8.50 -1.67
CA GLU A 23 8.53 8.96 -1.92
C GLU A 23 7.60 7.78 -1.74
N VAL A 24 6.63 7.89 -0.81
CA VAL A 24 5.66 6.83 -0.53
C VAL A 24 4.29 7.28 -1.06
N PRO A 25 3.80 6.65 -2.14
CA PRO A 25 2.48 6.97 -2.67
C PRO A 25 1.37 6.66 -1.67
N VAL A 26 0.39 7.55 -1.61
CA VAL A 26 -0.88 7.29 -0.92
C VAL A 26 -1.88 6.78 -1.95
N ILE A 27 -2.60 5.73 -1.59
CA ILE A 27 -3.50 4.99 -2.48
C ILE A 27 -4.92 4.95 -1.89
N LEU A 28 -5.88 4.63 -2.75
CA LEU A 28 -7.23 4.27 -2.35
C LEU A 28 -7.32 2.74 -2.23
N ALA A 29 -7.58 2.24 -1.04
CA ALA A 29 -7.90 0.83 -0.82
C ALA A 29 -9.42 0.62 -0.96
N LEU A 30 -9.80 -0.43 -1.66
CA LEU A 30 -11.17 -0.82 -1.96
C LEU A 30 -11.43 -2.27 -1.54
N ARG A 31 -12.70 -2.66 -1.37
CA ARG A 31 -13.02 -4.09 -1.26
C ARG A 31 -12.88 -4.77 -2.61
N SER A 32 -12.52 -6.04 -2.58
CA SER A 32 -12.29 -6.84 -3.79
C SER A 32 -13.56 -7.10 -4.64
N ASP A 33 -14.74 -6.80 -4.10
CA ASP A 33 -16.02 -6.88 -4.82
C ASP A 33 -16.38 -5.58 -5.56
N GLN A 34 -15.58 -4.52 -5.40
CA GLN A 34 -15.72 -3.24 -6.08
C GLN A 34 -14.86 -3.19 -7.35
N ASP A 35 -15.15 -2.22 -8.22
CA ASP A 35 -14.35 -1.97 -9.42
C ASP A 35 -12.91 -1.55 -9.02
N PRO A 36 -11.88 -2.32 -9.40
CA PRO A 36 -10.50 -2.00 -9.06
C PRO A 36 -9.98 -0.70 -9.70
N GLY A 37 -10.62 -0.22 -10.77
CA GLY A 37 -10.27 1.03 -11.44
C GLY A 37 -10.96 2.27 -10.85
N MET A 38 -11.73 2.12 -9.77
CA MET A 38 -12.42 3.24 -9.14
C MET A 38 -11.42 4.20 -8.47
N ASP A 39 -11.58 5.49 -8.73
CA ASP A 39 -10.77 6.57 -8.17
C ASP A 39 -11.59 7.49 -7.23
N LEU A 40 -10.93 8.45 -6.58
CA LEU A 40 -11.58 9.39 -5.66
C LEU A 40 -12.58 10.33 -6.35
N GLN A 41 -12.47 10.58 -7.65
CA GLN A 41 -13.43 11.42 -8.39
C GLN A 41 -14.78 10.69 -8.51
N GLN A 42 -14.74 9.37 -8.59
CA GLN A 42 -15.92 8.50 -8.70
C GLN A 42 -16.56 8.19 -7.34
N MET A 43 -15.92 8.64 -6.24
CA MET A 43 -16.41 8.45 -4.85
C MET A 43 -17.39 9.55 -4.38
N ALA A 44 -18.02 10.29 -5.30
CA ALA A 44 -19.00 11.32 -4.92
C ALA A 44 -20.14 10.73 -4.07
N GLY A 45 -20.39 11.32 -2.89
CA GLY A 45 -21.40 10.86 -1.94
C GLY A 45 -21.09 9.57 -1.19
N LYS A 46 -19.96 8.91 -1.49
CA LYS A 46 -19.48 7.72 -0.77
C LYS A 46 -18.65 8.11 0.44
N THR A 47 -18.57 7.20 1.40
CA THR A 47 -17.79 7.39 2.63
C THR A 47 -16.43 6.75 2.48
N VAL A 48 -15.36 7.53 2.72
CA VAL A 48 -13.98 7.06 2.65
C VAL A 48 -13.25 7.33 3.97
N ALA A 49 -12.58 6.32 4.51
CA ALA A 49 -11.79 6.44 5.74
C ALA A 49 -10.45 7.12 5.46
N VAL A 50 -10.01 7.95 6.41
CA VAL A 50 -8.67 8.55 6.45
C VAL A 50 -8.21 8.66 7.89
N SER A 51 -6.93 8.38 8.17
CA SER A 51 -6.37 8.46 9.52
C SER A 51 -6.31 9.91 9.99
N GLN A 52 -6.88 10.19 11.16
CA GLN A 52 -6.94 11.51 11.76
C GLN A 52 -5.53 12.05 12.06
N GLY A 53 -5.30 13.32 11.78
CA GLY A 53 -4.02 14.00 12.05
C GLY A 53 -2.90 13.67 11.07
N TYR A 54 -3.14 12.80 10.07
CA TYR A 54 -2.19 12.57 9.00
C TYR A 54 -2.25 13.73 7.98
N SER A 55 -1.10 14.11 7.43
CA SER A 55 -1.04 15.27 6.52
C SER A 55 -1.85 15.08 5.23
N VAL A 56 -2.15 13.85 4.85
CA VAL A 56 -3.03 13.52 3.74
C VAL A 56 -4.49 13.89 4.03
N GLU A 57 -4.93 13.88 5.30
CA GLU A 57 -6.32 14.23 5.68
C GLU A 57 -6.69 15.64 5.21
N ALA A 58 -5.82 16.62 5.47
CA ALA A 58 -6.07 18.00 5.03
C ALA A 58 -6.10 18.11 3.49
N PHE A 59 -5.23 17.36 2.81
CA PHE A 59 -5.19 17.32 1.35
C PHE A 59 -6.47 16.76 0.75
N VAL A 60 -6.94 15.59 1.23
CA VAL A 60 -8.12 14.94 0.63
C VAL A 60 -9.40 15.74 0.92
N ARG A 61 -9.56 16.28 2.12
CA ARG A 61 -10.72 17.13 2.44
C ARG A 61 -10.79 18.38 1.57
N LYS A 62 -9.64 18.97 1.25
CA LYS A 62 -9.56 20.16 0.38
C LYS A 62 -9.80 19.83 -1.09
N ASN A 63 -9.22 18.75 -1.61
CA ASN A 63 -9.21 18.45 -3.04
C ASN A 63 -10.36 17.55 -3.49
N PHE A 64 -11.00 16.81 -2.56
CA PHE A 64 -12.13 15.92 -2.83
C PHE A 64 -13.30 16.22 -1.87
N PRO A 65 -13.88 17.44 -1.93
CA PRO A 65 -14.96 17.86 -1.02
C PRO A 65 -16.28 17.12 -1.28
N HIS A 66 -16.41 16.43 -2.41
CA HIS A 66 -17.57 15.63 -2.79
C HIS A 66 -17.58 14.24 -2.11
N VAL A 67 -16.49 13.83 -1.45
CA VAL A 67 -16.37 12.57 -0.70
C VAL A 67 -16.73 12.82 0.76
N GLN A 68 -17.44 11.87 1.38
CA GLN A 68 -17.71 11.89 2.82
C GLN A 68 -16.52 11.27 3.57
N TRP A 69 -15.78 12.10 4.31
CA TRP A 69 -14.55 11.67 4.99
C TRP A 69 -14.84 11.23 6.42
N LEU A 70 -14.63 9.92 6.70
CA LEU A 70 -14.62 9.36 8.04
C LEU A 70 -13.20 9.36 8.61
N ALA A 71 -12.98 10.12 9.68
CA ALA A 71 -11.71 10.08 10.39
C ALA A 71 -11.62 8.82 11.26
N THR A 72 -10.53 8.07 11.15
CA THR A 72 -10.20 6.88 11.94
C THR A 72 -8.98 7.14 12.82
N GLY A 73 -8.81 6.37 13.88
CA GLY A 73 -7.68 6.54 14.79
C GLY A 73 -6.33 6.15 14.16
N ASN A 74 -6.36 5.21 13.20
CA ASN A 74 -5.20 4.74 12.45
C ASN A 74 -5.62 4.02 11.16
N ASP A 75 -4.64 3.65 10.32
CA ASP A 75 -4.86 3.00 9.03
C ASP A 75 -5.50 1.61 9.17
N TYR A 76 -5.16 0.86 10.23
CA TYR A 76 -5.74 -0.45 10.48
C TYR A 76 -7.25 -0.37 10.76
N GLU A 77 -7.68 0.60 11.56
CA GLU A 77 -9.11 0.86 11.80
C GLU A 77 -9.83 1.24 10.50
N GLY A 78 -9.18 2.04 9.63
CA GLY A 78 -9.69 2.38 8.30
C GLY A 78 -9.93 1.14 7.45
N LEU A 79 -8.95 0.22 7.38
CA LEU A 79 -9.08 -1.04 6.64
C LEU A 79 -10.13 -1.98 7.26
N GLN A 80 -10.25 -2.00 8.58
CA GLN A 80 -11.30 -2.78 9.24
C GLN A 80 -12.69 -2.22 8.92
N ALA A 81 -12.86 -0.89 8.94
CA ALA A 81 -14.13 -0.26 8.56
C ALA A 81 -14.50 -0.56 7.11
N LEU A 82 -13.50 -0.60 6.20
CA LEU A 82 -13.67 -0.99 4.81
C LEU A 82 -14.17 -2.43 4.66
N LEU A 83 -13.52 -3.38 5.34
CA LEU A 83 -13.89 -4.80 5.30
C LEU A 83 -15.29 -5.05 5.91
N GLN A 84 -15.67 -4.27 6.92
CA GLN A 84 -17.00 -4.33 7.55
C GLN A 84 -18.09 -3.63 6.72
N GLY A 85 -17.74 -3.02 5.58
CA GLY A 85 -18.68 -2.27 4.75
C GLY A 85 -19.19 -0.97 5.38
N LYS A 86 -18.53 -0.46 6.43
CA LYS A 86 -18.86 0.82 7.08
C LYS A 86 -18.42 2.02 6.25
N VAL A 87 -17.42 1.83 5.40
CA VAL A 87 -16.92 2.79 4.42
C VAL A 87 -16.77 2.12 3.06
N ASP A 88 -16.78 2.94 2.01
CA ASP A 88 -16.64 2.49 0.62
C ASP A 88 -15.19 2.41 0.17
N GLY A 89 -14.28 3.09 0.86
CA GLY A 89 -12.85 3.09 0.58
C GLY A 89 -12.05 3.51 1.81
N ALA A 90 -10.73 3.33 1.77
CA ALA A 90 -9.81 3.82 2.78
C ALA A 90 -8.55 4.41 2.14
N ILE A 91 -8.07 5.54 2.65
CA ILE A 91 -6.84 6.22 2.20
C ILE A 91 -5.71 5.92 3.15
N LEU A 92 -4.64 5.37 2.63
CA LEU A 92 -3.41 5.11 3.38
C LEU A 92 -2.21 5.03 2.42
N ASP A 93 -1.00 5.07 2.95
CA ASP A 93 0.18 4.85 2.10
C ASP A 93 0.34 3.37 1.74
N ILE A 94 0.98 3.12 0.59
CA ILE A 94 1.11 1.77 0.03
C ILE A 94 1.96 0.84 0.90
N GLY A 95 2.94 1.38 1.64
CA GLY A 95 3.79 0.62 2.56
C GLY A 95 2.98 0.13 3.76
N SER A 96 2.26 1.05 4.42
CA SER A 96 1.35 0.72 5.52
C SER A 96 0.25 -0.24 5.09
N ALA A 97 -0.34 -0.03 3.91
CA ALA A 97 -1.35 -0.94 3.35
C ALA A 97 -0.81 -2.36 3.19
N SER A 98 0.36 -2.51 2.56
CA SER A 98 0.98 -3.81 2.29
C SER A 98 1.36 -4.53 3.58
N ASP A 99 1.92 -3.81 4.55
CA ASP A 99 2.31 -4.36 5.86
C ASP A 99 1.09 -4.81 6.66
N LEU A 100 0.08 -3.96 6.78
CA LEU A 100 -1.15 -4.27 7.54
C LEU A 100 -1.90 -5.46 6.93
N ILE A 101 -2.03 -5.52 5.62
CA ILE A 101 -2.67 -6.65 4.91
C ILE A 101 -1.93 -7.95 5.23
N LYS A 102 -0.60 -7.94 5.15
CA LYS A 102 0.23 -9.12 5.41
C LYS A 102 0.21 -9.52 6.88
N THR A 103 0.47 -8.56 7.78
CA THR A 103 0.61 -8.81 9.23
C THR A 103 -0.69 -9.30 9.85
N HIS A 104 -1.82 -8.73 9.43
CA HIS A 104 -3.15 -9.09 9.96
C HIS A 104 -3.91 -10.07 9.05
N ASN A 105 -3.26 -10.60 8.00
CA ASN A 105 -3.87 -11.54 7.03
C ASN A 105 -5.23 -11.04 6.51
N LEU A 106 -5.33 -9.74 6.18
CA LEU A 106 -6.57 -9.15 5.70
C LEU A 106 -6.86 -9.64 4.27
N GLN A 107 -8.04 -10.22 4.09
CA GLN A 107 -8.51 -10.71 2.79
C GLN A 107 -9.62 -9.80 2.27
N GLY A 108 -9.79 -9.74 0.96
CA GLY A 108 -10.89 -8.98 0.36
C GLY A 108 -10.61 -7.49 0.18
N ILE A 109 -9.34 -7.09 0.20
CA ILE A 109 -8.88 -5.72 -0.10
C ILE A 109 -8.16 -5.70 -1.43
N HIS A 110 -8.48 -4.71 -2.25
CA HIS A 110 -7.76 -4.32 -3.46
C HIS A 110 -7.07 -2.98 -3.21
N LEU A 111 -5.78 -2.89 -3.55
CA LEU A 111 -5.02 -1.65 -3.51
C LEU A 111 -5.12 -0.97 -4.87
N GLY A 112 -5.83 0.14 -4.92
CA GLY A 112 -6.02 0.95 -6.14
C GLY A 112 -4.82 1.83 -6.44
N ASP A 113 -5.03 2.73 -7.40
CA ASP A 113 -3.99 3.67 -7.85
C ASP A 113 -3.72 4.78 -6.84
N GLY A 114 -2.62 5.51 -7.04
CA GLY A 114 -2.25 6.66 -6.24
C GLY A 114 -3.25 7.81 -6.40
N ILE A 115 -3.57 8.46 -5.29
CA ILE A 115 -4.53 9.59 -5.25
C ILE A 115 -3.91 10.94 -5.64
N GLY A 116 -2.71 10.95 -6.23
CA GLY A 116 -1.97 12.18 -6.54
C GLY A 116 -1.26 12.81 -5.33
N TRP A 117 -1.21 12.11 -4.20
CA TRP A 117 -0.47 12.49 -3.00
C TRP A 117 0.61 11.47 -2.66
N LYS A 118 1.76 11.94 -2.19
CA LYS A 118 2.85 11.12 -1.71
C LYS A 118 3.51 11.74 -0.49
N TYR A 119 4.01 10.89 0.38
CA TYR A 119 4.88 11.32 1.47
C TYR A 119 6.31 11.39 0.96
N GLU A 120 6.88 12.57 0.96
CA GLU A 120 8.31 12.80 0.73
C GLU A 120 9.02 12.71 2.08
N LEU A 121 9.72 11.61 2.34
CA LEU A 121 10.35 11.36 3.63
C LEU A 121 11.83 11.72 3.60
N SER A 122 12.23 12.47 4.62
CA SER A 122 13.58 12.94 4.86
C SER A 122 14.09 12.39 6.19
N ILE A 123 15.40 12.47 6.40
CA ILE A 123 16.00 12.27 7.72
C ILE A 123 16.01 13.63 8.42
N GLY A 124 15.33 13.70 9.57
CA GLY A 124 15.35 14.86 10.46
C GLY A 124 16.52 14.77 11.45
N TYR A 125 17.22 15.87 11.66
CA TYR A 125 18.31 15.98 12.62
C TYR A 125 18.25 17.31 13.36
N ARG A 126 19.00 17.41 14.45
CA ARG A 126 19.05 18.64 15.26
C ARG A 126 19.59 19.80 14.43
N LYS A 127 18.89 20.93 14.46
CA LYS A 127 19.23 22.12 13.69
C LYS A 127 20.58 22.75 14.11
N ASP A 128 20.96 22.56 15.36
CA ASP A 128 22.22 23.01 15.94
C ASP A 128 23.41 22.06 15.65
N TRP A 129 23.23 21.06 14.77
CA TRP A 129 24.27 20.11 14.38
C TRP A 129 24.40 20.01 12.86
N PRO A 130 24.86 21.07 12.17
CA PRO A 130 24.89 21.11 10.70
C PRO A 130 25.88 20.10 10.08
N GLU A 131 26.97 19.74 10.78
CA GLU A 131 27.93 18.75 10.32
C GLU A 131 27.27 17.36 10.13
N LEU A 132 26.34 16.99 11.02
CA LEU A 132 25.57 15.75 10.88
C LEU A 132 24.74 15.77 9.59
N GLY A 133 24.13 16.91 9.27
CA GLY A 133 23.39 17.10 8.02
C GLY A 133 24.25 16.84 6.79
N ALA A 134 25.47 17.40 6.77
CA ALA A 134 26.41 17.19 5.67
C ALA A 134 26.82 15.70 5.51
N ILE A 135 27.02 14.98 6.62
CA ILE A 135 27.34 13.55 6.62
C ILE A 135 26.17 12.74 6.08
N LEU A 136 24.94 12.99 6.56
CA LEU A 136 23.73 12.29 6.12
C LEU A 136 23.48 12.51 4.62
N GLU A 137 23.60 13.75 4.15
CA GLU A 137 23.48 14.07 2.73
C GLU A 137 24.54 13.40 1.86
N ALA A 138 25.80 13.35 2.34
CA ALA A 138 26.86 12.64 1.64
C ALA A 138 26.55 11.12 1.56
N GLY A 139 26.09 10.53 2.65
CA GLY A 139 25.65 9.13 2.68
C GLY A 139 24.51 8.86 1.71
N LEU A 140 23.47 9.70 1.70
CA LEU A 140 22.35 9.56 0.77
C LEU A 140 22.78 9.71 -0.70
N ARG A 141 23.71 10.62 -1.01
CA ARG A 141 24.25 10.77 -2.37
C ARG A 141 25.13 9.60 -2.81
N SER A 142 25.76 8.89 -1.89
CA SER A 142 26.59 7.72 -2.23
C SER A 142 25.78 6.51 -2.70
N LEU A 143 24.47 6.44 -2.38
CA LEU A 143 23.59 5.40 -2.83
C LEU A 143 23.23 5.59 -4.31
N SER A 144 23.56 4.62 -5.14
CA SER A 144 23.15 4.63 -6.54
C SER A 144 21.60 4.52 -6.65
N ILE A 145 21.07 4.92 -7.82
CA ILE A 145 19.62 4.77 -8.11
C ILE A 145 19.21 3.29 -8.01
N ARG A 146 20.10 2.37 -8.42
CA ARG A 146 19.86 0.93 -8.35
C ARG A 146 19.77 0.45 -6.90
N ASP A 147 20.69 0.87 -6.04
CA ASP A 147 20.71 0.49 -4.63
C ASP A 147 19.46 1.02 -3.92
N ARG A 148 19.10 2.29 -4.16
CA ARG A 148 17.85 2.87 -3.62
C ARG A 148 16.63 2.05 -4.02
N LYS A 149 16.49 1.70 -5.30
CA LYS A 149 15.36 0.87 -5.77
C LYS A 149 15.35 -0.50 -5.11
N THR A 150 16.51 -1.16 -4.98
CA THR A 150 16.62 -2.48 -4.36
C THR A 150 16.23 -2.44 -2.88
N LEU A 151 16.56 -1.36 -2.17
CA LEU A 151 16.22 -1.19 -0.76
C LEU A 151 14.75 -0.83 -0.53
N ILE A 152 14.16 -0.04 -1.43
CA ILE A 152 12.83 0.57 -1.23
C ILE A 152 11.72 -0.28 -1.85
N ASN A 153 11.93 -0.87 -3.03
CA ASN A 153 10.88 -1.60 -3.75
C ASN A 153 10.21 -2.72 -2.94
N PRO A 154 10.93 -3.52 -2.11
CA PRO A 154 10.27 -4.55 -1.31
C PRO A 154 9.22 -4.00 -0.33
N TRP A 155 9.35 -2.73 0.07
CA TRP A 155 8.45 -2.06 1.01
C TRP A 155 7.30 -1.32 0.32
N LEU A 156 7.51 -0.88 -0.92
CA LEU A 156 6.52 -0.10 -1.69
C LEU A 156 5.79 -0.94 -2.75
N SER A 157 6.20 -2.19 -2.97
CA SER A 157 5.46 -3.08 -3.86
C SER A 157 4.21 -3.58 -3.15
N PRO A 158 3.03 -3.48 -3.78
CA PRO A 158 1.84 -4.14 -3.25
C PRO A 158 2.19 -5.62 -3.00
N ALA A 159 1.91 -6.11 -1.80
CA ALA A 159 2.03 -7.54 -1.54
C ALA A 159 1.21 -8.24 -2.62
N GLU A 160 1.82 -9.12 -3.42
CA GLU A 160 1.16 -9.89 -4.47
C GLU A 160 0.15 -10.89 -3.89
N SER A 161 -0.64 -10.44 -2.93
CA SER A 161 -1.57 -11.25 -2.14
C SER A 161 -2.75 -11.78 -2.94
N GLY A 162 -2.94 -11.33 -4.17
CA GLY A 162 -4.07 -11.74 -5.01
C GLY A 162 -3.72 -12.60 -6.23
N ARG A 163 -2.48 -12.60 -6.71
CA ARG A 163 -2.13 -13.30 -7.96
C ARG A 163 -1.76 -14.77 -7.80
N ILE A 164 -1.27 -15.17 -6.63
CA ILE A 164 -0.80 -16.56 -6.42
C ILE A 164 -1.97 -17.54 -6.22
N ALA A 165 -3.10 -17.09 -5.69
CA ALA A 165 -4.23 -18.00 -5.44
C ALA A 165 -4.99 -18.43 -6.71
N GLY A 166 -4.95 -17.64 -7.79
CA GLY A 166 -5.65 -17.93 -9.04
C GLY A 166 -4.91 -18.92 -9.92
N SER A 167 -3.60 -18.80 -10.09
CA SER A 167 -2.79 -19.68 -10.94
C SER A 167 -2.66 -21.08 -10.34
N PHE A 168 -2.40 -21.18 -9.03
CA PHE A 168 -2.30 -22.48 -8.34
C PHE A 168 -3.59 -23.30 -8.39
N ARG A 169 -4.77 -22.67 -8.32
CA ARG A 169 -6.06 -23.36 -8.44
C ARG A 169 -6.29 -23.91 -9.84
N LEU A 170 -5.96 -23.15 -10.88
CA LEU A 170 -6.12 -23.59 -12.27
C LEU A 170 -5.15 -24.74 -12.61
N GLU A 171 -3.90 -24.67 -12.17
CA GLU A 171 -2.91 -25.73 -12.36
C GLU A 171 -3.30 -27.02 -11.60
N MET A 172 -3.77 -26.90 -10.35
CA MET A 172 -4.27 -28.04 -9.58
C MET A 172 -5.49 -28.69 -10.22
N ILE A 173 -6.44 -27.90 -10.73
CA ILE A 173 -7.63 -28.43 -11.42
C ILE A 173 -7.23 -29.14 -12.71
N ALA A 174 -6.29 -28.57 -13.49
CA ALA A 174 -5.78 -29.20 -14.70
C ALA A 174 -5.04 -30.50 -14.40
N LEU A 175 -4.23 -30.56 -13.35
CA LEU A 175 -3.55 -31.78 -12.91
C LEU A 175 -4.52 -32.87 -12.47
N LEU A 176 -5.54 -32.49 -11.70
CA LEU A 176 -6.59 -33.42 -11.25
C LEU A 176 -7.41 -33.98 -12.42
N ALA A 177 -7.76 -33.15 -13.41
CA ALA A 177 -8.44 -33.56 -14.62
C ALA A 177 -7.60 -34.54 -15.47
N LEU A 178 -6.28 -34.28 -15.56
CA LEU A 178 -5.35 -35.19 -16.26
C LEU A 178 -5.23 -36.56 -15.57
N LEU A 179 -5.15 -36.57 -14.24
CA LEU A 179 -5.11 -37.82 -13.46
C LEU A 179 -6.41 -38.63 -13.61
N LEU A 180 -7.56 -37.96 -13.60
CA LEU A 180 -8.87 -38.62 -13.81
C LEU A 180 -8.99 -39.18 -15.22
N ALA A 181 -8.54 -38.46 -16.25
CA ALA A 181 -8.52 -38.93 -17.63
C ALA A 181 -7.60 -40.16 -17.82
N ALA A 182 -6.41 -40.13 -17.22
CA ALA A 182 -5.47 -41.26 -17.24
C ALA A 182 -6.05 -42.48 -16.52
N GLY A 183 -6.70 -42.29 -15.38
CA GLY A 183 -7.40 -43.38 -14.65
C GLY A 183 -8.53 -44.02 -15.45
N MET A 184 -9.34 -43.20 -16.15
CA MET A 184 -10.41 -43.71 -17.02
C MET A 184 -9.86 -44.52 -18.21
N LEU A 185 -8.76 -44.08 -18.80
CA LEU A 185 -8.10 -44.79 -19.89
C LEU A 185 -7.55 -46.16 -19.44
N LEU A 186 -6.98 -46.22 -18.25
CA LEU A 186 -6.47 -47.47 -17.68
C LEU A 186 -7.60 -48.46 -17.38
N LEU A 187 -8.71 -47.96 -16.80
CA LEU A 187 -9.90 -48.79 -16.55
C LEU A 187 -10.55 -49.30 -17.84
N ALA A 188 -10.62 -48.47 -18.89
CA ALA A 188 -11.15 -48.86 -20.19
C ALA A 188 -10.24 -49.90 -20.87
N ARG A 189 -8.92 -49.84 -20.72
CA ARG A 189 -7.98 -50.88 -21.20
C ARG A 189 -8.13 -52.19 -20.43
N TRP A 190 -8.33 -52.11 -19.12
CA TRP A 190 -8.51 -53.32 -18.28
C TRP A 190 -9.83 -54.08 -18.60
N ARG A 191 -10.91 -53.33 -18.88
CA ARG A 191 -12.21 -53.93 -19.29
C ARG A 191 -12.22 -54.54 -20.70
N ARG A 192 -11.21 -54.24 -21.54
CA ARG A 192 -11.09 -54.80 -22.91
C ARG A 192 -10.15 -56.01 -22.98
N ARG A 193 -9.57 -56.44 -21.86
CA ARG A 193 -8.83 -57.70 -21.71
C ARG A 193 -9.64 -58.71 -20.94
#